data_42c3d98f9156db6bee4d2bdd15a573dc
#
_entry.id   42c3d98f9156db6bee4d2bdd15a573dc
#
_cell.length_a   1.000
_cell.length_b   1.000
_cell.length_c   1.000
_cell.angle_alpha   90.00
_cell.angle_beta   90.00
_cell.angle_gamma   90.00
#
_symmetry.space_group_name_H-M   'P 1'
#
loop_
_entity.id
_entity.type
_entity.pdbx_description
1 polymer ?
#
loop_
_entity_poly.entity_id
_entity_poly.type
_entity_poly.pdbx_seq_one_letter_code
_entity_poly.pdbx_strand_id
1 'polypeptide(L)'
;LARASFWSTVVRSLQIASTTFIIPFAVVFNKPLLDFPNVDFLVIMPILEVLATQFACAIAAFGFCFMKLRWVGRGYFLFVVAIGYVTLTQHGRPVALDIALFGSLAVGLAACFMRSRLQTATAA
;
A
#
# COMPACT_ATOMS: atom_id res chain seq x y z
N LEU A 1 10.36 32.54 -6.34
CA LEU A 1 8.94 32.30 -6.63
C LEU A 1 8.82 31.01 -7.41
N ALA A 2 8.32 29.94 -6.76
CA ALA A 2 8.17 28.62 -7.38
C ALA A 2 7.11 28.71 -8.49
N ARG A 3 7.53 28.50 -9.73
CA ARG A 3 6.65 28.36 -10.92
C ARG A 3 6.05 26.94 -10.98
N ALA A 4 5.56 26.41 -9.85
CA ALA A 4 4.83 25.16 -9.86
C ALA A 4 3.44 25.42 -10.42
N SER A 5 2.99 24.67 -11.42
CA SER A 5 1.64 24.81 -11.92
C SER A 5 0.66 24.40 -10.82
N PHE A 6 -0.39 25.17 -10.63
CA PHE A 6 -1.45 24.92 -9.64
C PHE A 6 -1.94 23.45 -9.69
N TRP A 7 -2.22 22.94 -10.89
CA TRP A 7 -2.68 21.59 -11.10
C TRP A 7 -1.68 20.50 -10.65
N SER A 8 -0.38 20.68 -10.88
CA SER A 8 0.62 19.71 -10.42
C SER A 8 0.71 19.67 -8.89
N THR A 9 0.51 20.80 -8.22
CA THR A 9 0.49 20.88 -6.77
C THR A 9 -0.76 20.21 -6.21
N VAL A 10 -1.93 20.47 -6.78
CA VAL A 10 -3.20 19.84 -6.37
C VAL A 10 -3.13 18.32 -6.51
N VAL A 11 -2.66 17.80 -7.65
CA VAL A 11 -2.53 16.36 -7.88
C VAL A 11 -1.57 15.73 -6.87
N ARG A 12 -0.44 16.37 -6.58
CA ARG A 12 0.52 15.88 -5.59
C ARG A 12 -0.06 15.87 -4.18
N SER A 13 -0.76 16.93 -3.80
CA SER A 13 -1.44 17.00 -2.50
C SER A 13 -2.50 15.92 -2.37
N LEU A 14 -3.28 15.68 -3.43
CA LEU A 14 -4.30 14.63 -3.45
C LEU A 14 -3.67 13.23 -3.35
N GLN A 15 -2.54 12.99 -4.00
CA GLN A 15 -1.79 11.72 -3.88
C GLN A 15 -1.34 11.47 -2.43
N ILE A 16 -0.83 12.48 -1.75
CA ILE A 16 -0.42 12.37 -0.34
C ILE A 16 -1.65 12.14 0.55
N ALA A 17 -2.72 12.92 0.35
CA ALA A 17 -3.94 12.81 1.13
C ALA A 17 -4.60 11.43 0.96
N SER A 18 -4.65 10.89 -0.26
CA SER A 18 -5.28 9.58 -0.53
C SER A 18 -4.66 8.44 0.26
N THR A 19 -3.34 8.46 0.46
CA THR A 19 -2.65 7.45 1.27
C THR A 19 -3.05 7.54 2.74
N THR A 20 -3.30 8.73 3.25
CA THR A 20 -3.65 8.97 4.67
C THR A 20 -5.09 8.55 4.98
N PHE A 21 -6.00 8.58 3.99
CA PHE A 21 -7.41 8.21 4.20
C PHE A 21 -7.62 6.74 4.56
N ILE A 22 -6.70 5.86 4.25
CA ILE A 22 -6.82 4.42 4.58
C ILE A 22 -6.89 4.21 6.09
N ILE A 23 -6.16 5.00 6.88
CA ILE A 23 -6.07 4.85 8.33
C ILE A 23 -7.44 5.01 9.02
N PRO A 24 -8.20 6.12 8.85
CA PRO A 24 -9.50 6.26 9.47
C PRO A 24 -10.51 5.21 9.00
N PHE A 25 -10.49 4.80 7.75
CA PHE A 25 -11.34 3.71 7.28
C PHE A 25 -10.99 2.38 7.96
N ALA A 26 -9.71 2.05 8.08
CA ALA A 26 -9.27 0.85 8.78
C ALA A 26 -9.74 0.82 10.23
N VAL A 27 -9.68 1.95 10.95
CA VAL A 27 -10.13 2.08 12.32
C VAL A 27 -11.66 1.89 12.43
N VAL A 28 -12.43 2.48 11.52
CA VAL A 28 -13.90 2.36 11.52
C VAL A 28 -14.36 0.92 11.27
N PHE A 29 -13.70 0.20 10.37
CA PHE A 29 -14.09 -1.18 10.02
C PHE A 29 -13.48 -2.24 10.94
N ASN A 30 -12.45 -1.93 11.72
CA ASN A 30 -11.80 -2.86 12.64
C ASN A 30 -11.98 -2.41 14.10
N LYS A 31 -13.06 -2.85 14.73
CA LYS A 31 -13.32 -2.57 16.16
C LYS A 31 -12.16 -2.88 17.10
N PRO A 32 -11.39 -3.99 16.93
CA PRO A 32 -10.23 -4.26 17.79
C PRO A 32 -9.16 -3.15 17.79
N LEU A 33 -9.08 -2.33 16.75
CA LEU A 33 -8.17 -1.17 16.71
C LEU A 33 -8.60 -0.03 17.64
N LEU A 34 -9.87 -0.03 18.08
CA LEU A 34 -10.42 0.97 19.01
C LEU A 34 -10.26 0.57 20.49
N ASP A 35 -10.05 -0.71 20.77
CA ASP A 35 -9.91 -1.26 22.14
C ASP A 35 -8.45 -1.12 22.65
N PHE A 36 -7.78 -0.02 22.35
CA PHE A 36 -6.55 0.36 23.04
C PHE A 36 -6.88 0.65 24.52
N PRO A 37 -6.40 -0.10 25.53
CA PRO A 37 -4.98 -0.46 25.73
C PRO A 37 -4.66 -1.97 25.77
N ASN A 38 -5.59 -2.86 25.52
CA ASN A 38 -5.31 -4.30 25.55
C ASN A 38 -4.75 -4.75 24.20
N VAL A 39 -3.42 -4.63 24.05
CA VAL A 39 -2.70 -5.04 22.85
C VAL A 39 -2.53 -6.56 22.87
N ASP A 40 -3.57 -7.28 22.50
CA ASP A 40 -3.46 -8.70 22.21
C ASP A 40 -2.87 -8.93 20.82
N PHE A 41 -2.27 -10.10 20.61
CA PHE A 41 -1.73 -10.51 19.30
C PHE A 41 -2.76 -10.35 18.16
N LEU A 42 -4.06 -10.42 18.48
CA LEU A 42 -5.18 -10.19 17.57
C LEU A 42 -5.27 -8.76 17.04
N VAL A 43 -4.67 -7.78 17.70
CA VAL A 43 -4.64 -6.37 17.25
C VAL A 43 -3.46 -6.11 16.31
N ILE A 44 -2.38 -6.88 16.42
CA ILE A 44 -1.17 -6.70 15.61
C ILE A 44 -1.44 -7.00 14.13
N MET A 45 -2.23 -8.04 13.83
CA MET A 45 -2.54 -8.42 12.45
C MET A 45 -3.25 -7.31 11.66
N PRO A 46 -4.36 -6.70 12.14
CA PRO A 46 -4.98 -5.57 11.45
C PRO A 46 -4.03 -4.38 11.25
N ILE A 47 -3.14 -4.11 12.21
CA ILE A 47 -2.16 -3.04 12.07
C ILE A 47 -1.21 -3.32 10.90
N LEU A 48 -0.71 -4.55 10.78
CA LEU A 48 0.16 -4.96 9.68
C LEU A 48 -0.57 -4.91 8.33
N GLU A 49 -1.84 -5.32 8.26
CA GLU A 49 -2.67 -5.23 7.06
C GLU A 49 -2.85 -3.78 6.60
N VAL A 50 -3.15 -2.87 7.54
CA VAL A 50 -3.26 -1.43 7.26
C VAL A 50 -1.95 -0.89 6.73
N LEU A 51 -0.82 -1.20 7.38
CA LEU A 51 0.50 -0.75 6.95
C LEU A 51 0.87 -1.30 5.57
N ALA A 52 0.58 -2.58 5.30
CA ALA A 52 0.84 -3.20 4.00
C ALA A 52 0.01 -2.56 2.89
N THR A 53 -1.29 -2.33 3.13
CA THR A 53 -2.21 -1.67 2.20
C THR A 53 -1.79 -0.22 1.95
N GLN A 54 -1.43 0.51 2.99
CA GLN A 54 -0.91 1.87 2.93
C GLN A 54 0.37 1.95 2.10
N PHE A 55 1.29 1.03 2.31
CA PHE A 55 2.55 0.96 1.57
C PHE A 55 2.32 0.67 0.09
N ALA A 56 1.44 -0.29 -0.23
CA ALA A 56 1.05 -0.58 -1.61
C ALA A 56 0.39 0.63 -2.29
N CYS A 57 -0.48 1.35 -1.56
CA CYS A 57 -1.13 2.56 -2.05
C CYS A 57 -0.11 3.67 -2.35
N ALA A 58 0.87 3.87 -1.48
CA ALA A 58 1.95 4.83 -1.70
C ALA A 58 2.75 4.50 -2.97
N ILE A 59 3.15 3.23 -3.17
CA ILE A 59 3.86 2.80 -4.37
C ILE A 59 3.01 3.04 -5.63
N ALA A 60 1.73 2.71 -5.60
CA ALA A 60 0.82 2.92 -6.73
C ALA A 60 0.67 4.40 -7.06
N ALA A 61 0.46 5.25 -6.05
CA ALA A 61 0.25 6.69 -6.20
C ALA A 61 1.50 7.40 -6.72
N PHE A 62 2.66 7.17 -6.10
CA PHE A 62 3.91 7.81 -6.49
C PHE A 62 4.55 7.17 -7.72
N GLY A 63 4.22 5.90 -8.01
CA GLY A 63 4.77 5.16 -9.15
C GLY A 63 6.28 4.93 -9.04
N PHE A 64 6.79 4.85 -7.82
CA PHE A 64 8.20 4.61 -7.53
C PHE A 64 8.34 3.49 -6.49
N CYS A 65 9.07 2.44 -6.88
CA CYS A 65 9.45 1.35 -5.99
C CYS A 65 10.84 0.87 -6.44
N PHE A 66 11.91 1.32 -5.78
CA PHE A 66 13.30 1.14 -6.17
C PHE A 66 13.65 1.64 -7.59
N MET A 67 12.67 1.73 -8.47
CA MET A 67 12.76 2.25 -9.84
C MET A 67 11.43 2.88 -10.25
N LYS A 68 11.45 3.69 -11.34
CA LYS A 68 10.21 4.27 -11.89
C LYS A 68 9.31 3.16 -12.46
N LEU A 69 8.14 2.97 -11.88
CA LEU A 69 7.17 1.98 -12.34
C LEU A 69 6.48 2.43 -13.62
N ARG A 70 6.37 1.51 -14.59
CA ARG A 70 5.49 1.67 -15.75
C ARG A 70 4.03 1.48 -15.32
N TRP A 71 3.09 1.86 -16.18
CA TRP A 71 1.64 1.75 -15.92
C TRP A 71 1.19 0.37 -15.42
N VAL A 72 1.77 -0.69 -15.97
CA VAL A 72 1.49 -2.09 -15.56
C VAL A 72 1.87 -2.34 -14.09
N GLY A 73 3.02 -1.85 -13.65
CA GLY A 73 3.44 -1.98 -12.25
C GLY A 73 2.53 -1.20 -11.29
N ARG A 74 2.07 -0.03 -11.70
CA ARG A 74 1.09 0.76 -10.92
C ARG A 74 -0.24 0.02 -10.81
N GLY A 75 -0.73 -0.55 -11.92
CA GLY A 75 -1.95 -1.35 -11.95
C GLY A 75 -1.89 -2.56 -11.01
N TYR A 76 -0.73 -3.23 -10.96
CA TYR A 76 -0.51 -4.33 -10.03
C TYR A 76 -0.63 -3.90 -8.56
N PHE A 77 0.02 -2.79 -8.17
CA PHE A 77 -0.07 -2.30 -6.78
C PHE A 77 -1.47 -1.76 -6.45
N LEU A 78 -2.21 -1.21 -7.41
CA LEU A 78 -3.63 -0.88 -7.22
C LEU A 78 -4.47 -2.13 -6.95
N PHE A 79 -4.20 -3.24 -7.63
CA PHE A 79 -4.84 -4.51 -7.36
C PHE A 79 -4.53 -5.03 -5.95
N VAL A 80 -3.27 -4.91 -5.49
CA VAL A 80 -2.89 -5.25 -4.11
C VAL A 80 -3.64 -4.38 -3.09
N VAL A 81 -3.80 -3.09 -3.36
CA VAL A 81 -4.60 -2.17 -2.54
C VAL A 81 -6.07 -2.61 -2.48
N ALA A 82 -6.65 -3.04 -3.60
CA ALA A 82 -8.03 -3.53 -3.63
C ALA A 82 -8.19 -4.80 -2.76
N ILE A 83 -7.23 -5.74 -2.82
CA ILE A 83 -7.22 -6.91 -1.94
C ILE A 83 -7.15 -6.46 -0.48
N GLY A 84 -6.23 -5.55 -0.13
CA GLY A 84 -6.08 -5.03 1.22
C GLY A 84 -7.36 -4.36 1.73
N TYR A 85 -8.04 -3.58 0.88
CA TYR A 85 -9.32 -2.97 1.24
C TYR A 85 -10.40 -4.01 1.52
N VAL A 86 -10.50 -5.07 0.69
CA VAL A 86 -11.43 -6.18 0.92
C VAL A 86 -11.12 -6.91 2.22
N THR A 87 -9.84 -7.17 2.50
CA THR A 87 -9.39 -7.80 3.76
C THR A 87 -9.81 -6.98 4.98
N LEU A 88 -9.60 -5.66 4.92
CA LEU A 88 -9.95 -4.75 6.02
C LEU A 88 -11.47 -4.60 6.25
N THR A 89 -12.30 -4.82 5.24
CA THR A 89 -13.76 -4.65 5.34
C THR A 89 -14.50 -5.95 5.69
N GLN A 90 -13.88 -7.12 5.53
CA GLN A 90 -14.53 -8.39 5.83
C GLN A 90 -14.44 -8.76 7.32
N HIS A 91 -15.60 -8.92 7.94
CA HIS A 91 -15.76 -9.26 9.38
C HIS A 91 -15.42 -10.72 9.72
N GLY A 92 -15.11 -11.58 8.78
CA GLY A 92 -14.89 -13.02 8.96
C GLY A 92 -13.46 -13.51 8.82
N ARG A 93 -12.46 -12.64 8.76
CA ARG A 93 -11.00 -12.92 8.62
C ARG A 93 -10.67 -14.25 7.95
N PRO A 94 -10.89 -14.44 6.65
CA PRO A 94 -10.35 -15.58 5.98
C PRO A 94 -8.83 -15.40 5.86
N VAL A 95 -8.07 -16.21 6.57
CA VAL A 95 -6.58 -16.25 6.56
C VAL A 95 -6.03 -16.27 5.11
N ALA A 96 -6.83 -16.79 4.17
CA ALA A 96 -6.49 -16.79 2.77
C ALA A 96 -6.30 -15.39 2.17
N LEU A 97 -7.07 -14.38 2.61
CA LEU A 97 -6.93 -13.00 2.12
C LEU A 97 -5.67 -12.33 2.69
N ASP A 98 -5.31 -12.63 3.93
CA ASP A 98 -4.09 -12.11 4.55
C ASP A 98 -2.86 -12.66 3.81
N ILE A 99 -2.84 -13.96 3.54
CA ILE A 99 -1.79 -14.60 2.75
C ILE A 99 -1.75 -14.01 1.32
N ALA A 100 -2.90 -13.76 0.71
CA ALA A 100 -2.96 -13.15 -0.62
C ALA A 100 -2.43 -11.71 -0.61
N LEU A 101 -2.75 -10.91 0.42
CA LEU A 101 -2.27 -9.53 0.56
C LEU A 101 -0.75 -9.49 0.74
N PHE A 102 -0.23 -10.18 1.75
CA PHE A 102 1.20 -10.18 2.04
C PHE A 102 2.01 -10.88 0.95
N GLY A 103 1.50 -11.98 0.39
CA GLY A 103 2.13 -12.72 -0.71
C GLY A 103 2.21 -11.86 -1.98
N SER A 104 1.14 -11.21 -2.39
CA SER A 104 1.13 -10.34 -3.57
C SER A 104 2.04 -9.12 -3.38
N LEU A 105 2.04 -8.51 -2.18
CA LEU A 105 2.93 -7.40 -1.88
C LEU A 105 4.40 -7.84 -1.95
N ALA A 106 4.76 -8.98 -1.36
CA ALA A 106 6.12 -9.52 -1.39
C ALA A 106 6.58 -9.85 -2.82
N VAL A 107 5.73 -10.46 -3.64
CA VAL A 107 6.01 -10.74 -5.06
C VAL A 107 6.23 -9.45 -5.84
N GLY A 108 5.40 -8.44 -5.63
CA GLY A 108 5.55 -7.13 -6.28
C GLY A 108 6.86 -6.43 -5.92
N LEU A 109 7.22 -6.44 -4.64
CA LEU A 109 8.48 -5.87 -4.16
C LEU A 109 9.71 -6.64 -4.68
N ALA A 110 9.67 -7.98 -4.67
CA ALA A 110 10.72 -8.82 -5.20
C ALA A 110 10.94 -8.60 -6.70
N ALA A 111 9.85 -8.50 -7.47
CA ALA A 111 9.92 -8.19 -8.91
C ALA A 111 10.53 -6.80 -9.17
N CYS A 112 10.18 -5.79 -8.37
CA CYS A 112 10.76 -4.46 -8.46
C CYS A 112 12.25 -4.48 -8.12
N PHE A 113 12.63 -5.20 -7.07
CA PHE A 113 14.04 -5.33 -6.65
C PHE A 113 14.90 -6.05 -7.69
N MET A 114 14.42 -7.18 -8.24
CA MET A 114 15.14 -7.89 -9.29
C MET A 114 15.34 -7.03 -10.54
N ARG A 115 14.31 -6.29 -10.96
CA ARG A 115 14.43 -5.37 -12.11
C ARG A 115 15.43 -4.24 -11.84
N SER A 116 15.46 -3.67 -10.64
CA SER A 116 16.43 -2.62 -10.29
C SER A 116 17.87 -3.15 -10.38
N ARG A 117 18.10 -4.39 -9.93
CA ARG A 117 19.42 -5.03 -10.01
C ARG A 117 19.86 -5.30 -11.45
N LEU A 118 18.95 -5.76 -12.30
CA LEU A 118 19.24 -5.99 -13.72
C LEU A 118 19.61 -4.70 -14.45
N GLN A 119 18.96 -3.58 -14.14
CA GLN A 119 19.29 -2.28 -14.74
C GLN A 119 20.66 -1.76 -14.31
N THR A 120 21.05 -1.96 -13.06
CA THR A 120 22.40 -1.60 -12.59
C THR A 120 23.49 -2.49 -13.22
N ALA A 121 23.19 -3.76 -13.46
CA ALA A 121 24.13 -4.68 -14.10
C ALA A 121 24.33 -4.41 -15.62
N THR A 122 23.33 -3.85 -16.30
CA THR A 122 23.46 -3.48 -17.74
C THR A 122 24.02 -2.08 -17.96
N ALA A 123 24.16 -1.28 -16.90
CA ALA A 123 24.72 0.08 -16.97
C ALA A 123 26.20 0.14 -16.54
N ALA A 124 26.76 -0.96 -16.05
CA ALA A 124 28.19 -1.14 -15.69
C ALA A 124 28.95 -1.85 -16.81
#